data_0112c773c7c94f2e455d63e6ba88205b
#
_entry.id   0112c773c7c94f2e455d63e6ba88205b
#
_cell.length_a   1.000
_cell.length_b   1.000
_cell.length_c   1.000
_cell.angle_alpha   90.00
_cell.angle_beta   90.00
_cell.angle_gamma   90.00
#
_symmetry.space_group_name_H-M   'P 1'
#
loop_
_entity.id
_entity.type
_entity.pdbx_description
1 polymer ?
#
loop_
_entity_poly.entity_id
_entity_poly.type
_entity_poly.pdbx_seq_one_letter_code
_entity_poly.pdbx_strand_id
1 'polypeptide(L)'
;MAHKKNRTVHLGNHLALQFEDEMTVRYQIQEMLREDSEIEGSEGGDNVQNELDAYLPLIPDGSNLKATMMLEYTDEVERKRQLAQLIGIEDRIWIQVEGSSKLYSIADEDQDRENDYKTSSVHFLRFELTKEMKAALKYGVGLAVGVDHPRYKAAINPIPQTVRNALVADLK
;
A
#
# COMPACT_ATOMS: atom_id res chain seq x y z
N MET A 1 -8.42 13.82 -4.02
CA MET A 1 -9.54 13.03 -4.54
C MET A 1 -10.20 12.25 -3.41
N ALA A 2 -11.54 12.31 -3.29
CA ALA A 2 -12.28 11.66 -2.19
C ALA A 2 -12.08 10.14 -2.15
N HIS A 3 -12.01 9.49 -3.32
CA HIS A 3 -11.82 8.05 -3.42
C HIS A 3 -10.51 7.58 -2.77
N LYS A 4 -9.40 8.25 -3.06
CA LYS A 4 -8.10 7.95 -2.45
C LYS A 4 -8.11 8.19 -0.94
N LYS A 5 -8.76 9.27 -0.51
CA LYS A 5 -8.84 9.63 0.91
C LYS A 5 -9.53 8.55 1.73
N ASN A 6 -10.56 7.91 1.17
CA ASN A 6 -11.28 6.82 1.83
C ASN A 6 -10.50 5.49 1.78
N ARG A 7 -9.31 5.47 1.22
CA ARG A 7 -8.47 4.29 1.09
C ARG A 7 -7.07 4.50 1.69
N THR A 8 -6.85 5.60 2.38
CA THR A 8 -5.55 5.94 2.96
C THR A 8 -5.61 5.86 4.48
N VAL A 9 -4.63 5.18 5.06
CA VAL A 9 -4.43 5.07 6.50
C VAL A 9 -3.07 5.66 6.84
N HIS A 10 -3.04 6.56 7.82
CA HIS A 10 -1.79 7.14 8.30
C HIS A 10 -1.37 6.46 9.60
N LEU A 11 -0.17 5.89 9.61
CA LEU A 11 0.43 5.24 10.77
C LEU A 11 1.53 6.14 11.34
N GLY A 12 1.19 6.93 12.34
CA GLY A 12 2.09 7.96 12.86
C GLY A 12 2.26 9.11 11.87
N ASN A 13 3.36 9.85 11.99
CA ASN A 13 3.56 11.08 11.24
C ASN A 13 4.24 10.89 9.88
N HIS A 14 4.83 9.73 9.63
CA HIS A 14 5.72 9.54 8.49
C HIS A 14 5.40 8.34 7.61
N LEU A 15 4.34 7.60 7.90
CA LEU A 15 3.99 6.42 7.12
C LEU A 15 2.53 6.50 6.69
N ALA A 16 2.30 6.37 5.39
CA ALA A 16 0.96 6.27 4.83
C ALA A 16 0.80 4.96 4.06
N LEU A 17 -0.36 4.33 4.19
CA LEU A 17 -0.76 3.17 3.40
C LEU A 17 -1.94 3.58 2.54
N GLN A 18 -1.78 3.51 1.23
CA GLN A 18 -2.87 3.67 0.29
C GLN A 18 -3.28 2.30 -0.22
N PHE A 19 -4.47 1.85 0.17
CA PHE A 19 -5.00 0.58 -0.33
C PHE A 19 -5.50 0.76 -1.75
N GLU A 20 -4.94 -0.04 -2.65
CA GLU A 20 -5.19 0.08 -4.08
C GLU A 20 -6.48 -0.65 -4.49
N ASP A 21 -7.13 -0.14 -5.53
CA ASP A 21 -8.20 -0.81 -6.27
C ASP A 21 -8.05 -0.51 -7.76
N GLU A 22 -8.97 -0.97 -8.57
CA GLU A 22 -8.92 -0.74 -10.01
C GLU A 22 -8.90 0.76 -10.35
N MET A 23 -9.69 1.56 -9.63
CA MET A 23 -9.78 3.00 -9.89
C MET A 23 -8.49 3.73 -9.53
N THR A 24 -7.87 3.44 -8.37
CA THR A 24 -6.61 4.07 -7.98
C THR A 24 -5.48 3.70 -8.93
N VAL A 25 -5.44 2.44 -9.37
CA VAL A 25 -4.42 1.97 -10.31
C VAL A 25 -4.62 2.61 -11.69
N ARG A 26 -5.86 2.68 -12.18
CA ARG A 26 -6.16 3.37 -13.45
C ARG A 26 -5.76 4.83 -13.40
N TYR A 27 -6.06 5.50 -12.29
CA TYR A 27 -5.68 6.91 -12.12
C TYR A 27 -4.17 7.08 -12.16
N GLN A 28 -3.44 6.21 -11.49
CA GLN A 28 -1.98 6.24 -11.49
C GLN A 28 -1.40 6.05 -12.90
N ILE A 29 -1.94 5.10 -13.65
CA ILE A 29 -1.54 4.86 -15.04
C ILE A 29 -1.82 6.09 -15.90
N GLN A 30 -2.99 6.71 -15.77
CA GLN A 30 -3.35 7.91 -16.50
C GLN A 30 -2.40 9.08 -16.21
N GLU A 31 -2.02 9.28 -14.95
CA GLU A 31 -1.07 10.31 -14.57
C GLU A 31 0.32 10.05 -15.17
N MET A 32 0.78 8.82 -15.14
CA MET A 32 2.07 8.44 -15.72
C MET A 32 2.08 8.65 -17.24
N LEU A 33 1.01 8.26 -17.93
CA LEU A 33 0.89 8.46 -19.37
C LEU A 33 0.80 9.94 -19.74
N ARG A 34 0.16 10.76 -18.92
CA ARG A 34 0.09 12.21 -19.12
C ARG A 34 1.48 12.83 -18.99
N GLU A 35 2.24 12.46 -17.99
CA GLU A 35 3.62 12.94 -17.80
C GLU A 35 4.50 12.52 -18.96
N ASP A 36 4.39 11.26 -19.43
CA ASP A 36 5.15 10.75 -20.55
C ASP A 36 4.81 11.48 -21.85
N SER A 37 3.55 11.87 -22.06
CA SER A 37 3.14 12.59 -23.25
C SER A 37 3.63 14.04 -23.29
N GLU A 38 3.95 14.62 -22.15
CA GLU A 38 4.54 15.96 -22.01
C GLU A 38 6.05 15.93 -22.31
N ILE A 39 6.68 14.78 -22.31
CA ILE A 39 8.09 14.59 -22.66
C ILE A 39 8.17 14.35 -24.17
N GLU A 40 8.84 15.23 -24.91
CA GLU A 40 8.99 15.13 -26.36
C GLU A 40 9.61 13.79 -26.77
N GLY A 41 8.95 13.10 -27.70
CA GLY A 41 9.48 11.91 -28.38
C GLY A 41 9.09 10.58 -27.75
N SER A 42 8.17 10.52 -26.79
CA SER A 42 7.64 9.24 -26.35
C SER A 42 6.68 8.68 -27.40
N GLU A 43 7.10 7.64 -28.08
CA GLU A 43 6.21 6.84 -28.94
C GLU A 43 5.29 6.02 -28.03
N GLY A 44 3.98 6.36 -28.04
CA GLY A 44 3.04 5.98 -26.98
C GLY A 44 2.67 4.50 -26.89
N GLY A 45 3.03 3.64 -27.83
CA GLY A 45 2.54 2.27 -27.87
C GLY A 45 3.20 1.32 -26.86
N ASP A 46 4.53 1.28 -26.85
CA ASP A 46 5.30 0.37 -25.98
C ASP A 46 5.26 0.81 -24.53
N ASN A 47 5.22 2.12 -24.28
CA ASN A 47 5.15 2.68 -22.92
C ASN A 47 3.83 2.36 -22.25
N VAL A 48 2.71 2.40 -22.98
CA VAL A 48 1.38 2.07 -22.44
C VAL A 48 1.35 0.62 -21.95
N GLN A 49 1.86 -0.32 -22.75
CA GLN A 49 1.88 -1.73 -22.36
C GLN A 49 2.80 -1.98 -21.15
N ASN A 50 3.96 -1.34 -21.12
CA ASN A 50 4.90 -1.46 -20.01
C ASN A 50 4.28 -0.92 -18.70
N GLU A 51 3.57 0.22 -18.77
CA GLU A 51 2.88 0.77 -17.59
C GLU A 51 1.75 -0.14 -17.13
N LEU A 52 0.96 -0.69 -18.04
CA LEU A 52 -0.09 -1.64 -17.70
C LEU A 52 0.50 -2.89 -17.03
N ASP A 53 1.57 -3.45 -17.58
CA ASP A 53 2.21 -4.65 -17.03
C ASP A 53 2.79 -4.39 -15.63
N ALA A 54 3.27 -3.17 -15.37
CA ALA A 54 3.82 -2.80 -14.07
C ALA A 54 2.74 -2.58 -13.01
N TYR A 55 1.59 -1.99 -13.37
CA TYR A 55 0.58 -1.58 -12.41
C TYR A 55 -0.60 -2.54 -12.24
N LEU A 56 -0.95 -3.34 -13.25
CA LEU A 56 -2.05 -4.31 -13.15
C LEU A 56 -1.90 -5.28 -11.96
N PRO A 57 -0.70 -5.77 -11.61
CA PRO A 57 -0.55 -6.63 -10.43
C PRO A 57 -0.88 -5.96 -9.10
N LEU A 58 -1.02 -4.63 -9.07
CA LEU A 58 -1.41 -3.90 -7.86
C LEU A 58 -2.91 -3.91 -7.62
N ILE A 59 -3.71 -4.43 -8.54
CA ILE A 59 -5.16 -4.54 -8.36
C ILE A 59 -5.47 -5.78 -7.52
N PRO A 60 -6.23 -5.64 -6.41
CA PRO A 60 -6.61 -6.80 -5.60
C PRO A 60 -7.53 -7.76 -6.35
N ASP A 61 -7.46 -9.04 -6.00
CA ASP A 61 -8.19 -10.11 -6.70
C ASP A 61 -9.50 -10.53 -6.02
N GLY A 62 -9.88 -9.87 -4.94
CA GLY A 62 -11.08 -10.19 -4.16
C GLY A 62 -10.82 -11.07 -2.94
N SER A 63 -9.62 -11.62 -2.80
CA SER A 63 -9.18 -12.41 -1.66
C SER A 63 -7.98 -11.81 -0.96
N ASN A 64 -7.52 -10.67 -1.43
CA ASN A 64 -6.40 -9.96 -0.83
C ASN A 64 -6.67 -8.47 -0.78
N LEU A 65 -5.83 -7.78 -0.02
CA LEU A 65 -5.71 -6.32 -0.04
C LEU A 65 -4.31 -6.00 -0.54
N LYS A 66 -4.22 -4.96 -1.36
CA LYS A 66 -2.94 -4.47 -1.86
C LYS A 66 -2.80 -3.00 -1.50
N ALA A 67 -1.60 -2.63 -1.08
CA ALA A 67 -1.35 -1.27 -0.60
C ALA A 67 -0.01 -0.76 -1.11
N THR A 68 0.05 0.53 -1.37
CA THR A 68 1.30 1.25 -1.54
C THR A 68 1.66 1.89 -0.21
N MET A 69 2.81 1.53 0.33
CA MET A 69 3.36 2.12 1.54
C MET A 69 4.28 3.27 1.15
N MET A 70 4.10 4.41 1.79
CA MET A 70 4.93 5.60 1.56
C MET A 70 5.52 6.07 2.88
N LEU A 71 6.84 6.25 2.90
CA LEU A 71 7.55 6.88 4.01
C LEU A 71 7.79 8.34 3.64
N GLU A 72 7.23 9.25 4.43
CA GLU A 72 7.17 10.67 4.11
C GLU A 72 8.03 11.48 5.10
N TYR A 73 9.17 11.93 4.62
CA TYR A 73 10.08 12.85 5.31
C TYR A 73 10.40 14.01 4.38
N THR A 74 10.07 15.23 4.80
CA THR A 74 10.21 16.43 3.96
C THR A 74 11.66 16.89 3.84
N ASP A 75 12.47 16.72 4.88
CA ASP A 75 13.88 17.08 4.85
C ASP A 75 14.71 15.93 4.25
N GLU A 76 15.55 16.24 3.26
CA GLU A 76 16.34 15.24 2.55
C GLU A 76 17.34 14.54 3.45
N VAL A 77 18.01 15.27 4.34
CA VAL A 77 19.00 14.70 5.27
C VAL A 77 18.32 13.77 6.26
N GLU A 78 17.20 14.22 6.83
CA GLU A 78 16.39 13.42 7.75
C GLU A 78 15.83 12.18 7.06
N ARG A 79 15.37 12.31 5.83
CA ARG A 79 14.87 11.18 5.05
C ARG A 79 15.92 10.10 4.87
N LYS A 80 17.15 10.47 4.48
CA LYS A 80 18.25 9.52 4.31
C LYS A 80 18.57 8.80 5.61
N ARG A 81 18.59 9.54 6.71
CA ARG A 81 18.88 8.98 8.03
C ARG A 81 17.81 7.99 8.47
N GLN A 82 16.54 8.35 8.29
CA GLN A 82 15.42 7.50 8.69
C GLN A 82 15.31 6.24 7.81
N LEU A 83 15.48 6.37 6.50
CA LEU A 83 15.45 5.21 5.62
C LEU A 83 16.58 4.21 5.94
N ALA A 84 17.73 4.68 6.41
CA ALA A 84 18.80 3.81 6.88
C ALA A 84 18.44 3.06 8.17
N GLN A 85 17.60 3.66 9.02
CA GLN A 85 17.16 3.04 10.28
C GLN A 85 15.93 2.15 10.12
N LEU A 86 15.21 2.26 9.02
CA LEU A 86 13.93 1.58 8.81
C LEU A 86 14.01 0.38 7.87
N ILE A 87 15.22 -0.16 7.66
CA ILE A 87 15.40 -1.38 6.88
C ILE A 87 14.50 -2.49 7.45
N GLY A 88 13.75 -3.17 6.58
CA GLY A 88 12.83 -4.24 6.96
C GLY A 88 11.42 -3.78 7.33
N ILE A 89 11.14 -2.47 7.34
CA ILE A 89 9.84 -1.96 7.75
C ILE A 89 8.70 -2.48 6.86
N GLU A 90 8.95 -2.73 5.58
CA GLU A 90 7.97 -3.24 4.63
C GLU A 90 7.45 -4.62 5.01
N ASP A 91 8.21 -5.40 5.77
CA ASP A 91 7.81 -6.71 6.26
C ASP A 91 7.12 -6.65 7.63
N ARG A 92 7.03 -5.47 8.21
CA ARG A 92 6.49 -5.26 9.56
C ARG A 92 5.16 -4.53 9.57
N ILE A 93 4.55 -4.31 8.42
CA ILE A 93 3.19 -3.78 8.30
C ILE A 93 2.23 -4.94 8.49
N TRP A 94 1.21 -4.74 9.32
CA TRP A 94 0.23 -5.78 9.60
C TRP A 94 -1.20 -5.24 9.53
N ILE A 95 -2.13 -6.14 9.24
CA ILE A 95 -3.55 -5.93 9.43
C ILE A 95 -4.06 -6.99 10.40
N GLN A 96 -5.15 -6.69 11.07
CA GLN A 96 -5.77 -7.65 12.00
C GLN A 96 -7.28 -7.55 11.93
N VAL A 97 -7.90 -8.60 11.45
CA VAL A 97 -9.35 -8.77 11.52
C VAL A 97 -9.70 -9.12 12.96
N GLU A 98 -10.70 -8.46 13.53
CA GLU A 98 -11.15 -8.72 14.89
C GLU A 98 -11.43 -10.22 15.10
N GLY A 99 -10.80 -10.80 16.12
CA GLY A 99 -10.89 -12.23 16.42
C GLY A 99 -9.85 -13.10 15.71
N SER A 100 -8.98 -12.52 14.88
CA SER A 100 -7.93 -13.23 14.16
C SER A 100 -6.54 -12.75 14.58
N SER A 101 -5.51 -13.52 14.23
CA SER A 101 -4.12 -13.12 14.44
C SER A 101 -3.72 -12.02 13.47
N LYS A 102 -2.67 -11.27 13.82
CA LYS A 102 -2.07 -10.29 12.91
C LYS A 102 -1.59 -10.97 11.63
N LEU A 103 -1.87 -10.33 10.50
CA LEU A 103 -1.42 -10.76 9.19
C LEU A 103 -0.39 -9.76 8.69
N TYR A 104 0.84 -10.20 8.54
CA TYR A 104 1.93 -9.34 8.07
C TYR A 104 1.97 -9.27 6.55
N SER A 105 2.42 -8.14 6.05
CA SER A 105 2.53 -7.86 4.61
C SER A 105 3.51 -8.79 3.91
N ILE A 106 3.22 -9.07 2.65
CA ILE A 106 4.17 -9.62 1.68
C ILE A 106 4.59 -8.46 0.79
N ALA A 107 5.88 -8.13 0.78
CA ALA A 107 6.37 -6.90 0.19
C ALA A 107 7.17 -7.14 -1.08
N ASP A 108 6.99 -6.25 -2.05
CA ASP A 108 7.87 -6.06 -3.22
C ASP A 108 8.30 -7.34 -3.93
N GLU A 109 7.34 -8.22 -4.19
CA GLU A 109 7.59 -9.58 -4.70
C GLU A 109 8.40 -9.61 -6.01
N ASP A 110 8.27 -8.57 -6.81
CA ASP A 110 8.89 -8.48 -8.14
C ASP A 110 10.01 -7.44 -8.22
N GLN A 111 10.34 -6.76 -7.11
CA GLN A 111 11.32 -5.67 -7.12
C GLN A 111 12.15 -5.66 -5.84
N ASP A 112 13.44 -5.42 -6.02
CA ASP A 112 14.37 -5.21 -4.92
C ASP A 112 14.37 -3.71 -4.56
N ARG A 113 13.74 -3.35 -3.44
CA ARG A 113 13.58 -1.97 -2.99
C ARG A 113 14.37 -1.64 -1.73
N GLU A 114 15.21 -2.56 -1.30
CA GLU A 114 16.02 -2.43 -0.11
C GLU A 114 17.45 -2.84 -0.42
N ASN A 115 18.40 -2.21 0.24
CA ASN A 115 19.80 -2.62 0.21
C ASN A 115 20.37 -2.62 1.62
N ASP A 116 21.66 -2.94 1.79
CA ASP A 116 22.30 -3.04 3.09
C ASP A 116 22.38 -1.71 3.85
N TYR A 117 22.12 -0.58 3.18
CA TYR A 117 22.29 0.76 3.76
C TYR A 117 20.98 1.45 4.08
N LYS A 118 19.93 1.23 3.27
CA LYS A 118 18.64 1.88 3.46
C LYS A 118 17.50 1.13 2.77
N THR A 119 16.28 1.35 3.24
CA THR A 119 15.08 0.94 2.54
C THR A 119 14.61 2.01 1.53
N SER A 120 13.70 1.66 0.64
CA SER A 120 13.04 2.62 -0.24
C SER A 120 11.97 3.40 0.54
N SER A 121 11.63 4.61 0.07
CA SER A 121 10.50 5.37 0.61
C SER A 121 9.15 4.87 0.12
N VAL A 122 9.11 4.00 -0.90
CA VAL A 122 7.88 3.43 -1.46
C VAL A 122 8.02 1.92 -1.57
N HIS A 123 7.02 1.19 -1.07
CA HIS A 123 6.94 -0.27 -1.17
C HIS A 123 5.53 -0.69 -1.54
N PHE A 124 5.42 -1.78 -2.30
CA PHE A 124 4.14 -2.38 -2.63
C PHE A 124 3.90 -3.62 -1.77
N LEU A 125 2.75 -3.66 -1.11
CA LEU A 125 2.43 -4.66 -0.10
C LEU A 125 1.20 -5.47 -0.52
N ARG A 126 1.18 -6.76 -0.14
CA ARG A 126 0.03 -7.63 -0.31
C ARG A 126 -0.33 -8.28 1.01
N PHE A 127 -1.62 -8.35 1.30
CA PHE A 127 -2.18 -9.03 2.46
C PHE A 127 -3.16 -10.09 1.98
N GLU A 128 -2.79 -11.36 2.10
CA GLU A 128 -3.65 -12.48 1.70
C GLU A 128 -4.61 -12.85 2.82
N LEU A 129 -5.90 -12.69 2.59
CA LEU A 129 -6.93 -12.97 3.58
C LEU A 129 -7.38 -14.42 3.49
N THR A 130 -7.60 -15.04 4.65
CA THR A 130 -8.25 -16.35 4.71
C THR A 130 -9.75 -16.21 4.43
N LYS A 131 -10.42 -17.30 4.13
CA LYS A 131 -11.88 -17.33 3.95
C LYS A 131 -12.60 -16.83 5.20
N GLU A 132 -12.10 -17.19 6.37
CA GLU A 132 -12.66 -16.81 7.67
C GLU A 132 -12.52 -15.30 7.91
N MET A 133 -11.37 -14.73 7.58
CA MET A 133 -11.14 -13.28 7.67
C MET A 133 -12.06 -12.50 6.75
N LYS A 134 -12.23 -12.95 5.50
CA LYS A 134 -13.14 -12.34 4.54
C LYS A 134 -14.58 -12.38 5.04
N ALA A 135 -15.03 -13.54 5.50
CA ALA A 135 -16.38 -13.71 6.04
C ALA A 135 -16.62 -12.81 7.24
N ALA A 136 -15.67 -12.73 8.17
CA ALA A 136 -15.77 -11.87 9.35
C ALA A 136 -15.87 -10.39 8.96
N LEU A 137 -15.04 -9.92 8.02
CA LEU A 137 -15.08 -8.54 7.55
C LEU A 137 -16.42 -8.21 6.88
N LYS A 138 -16.94 -9.12 6.06
CA LYS A 138 -18.26 -8.96 5.42
C LYS A 138 -19.39 -8.96 6.44
N TYR A 139 -19.22 -9.69 7.54
CA TYR A 139 -20.20 -9.74 8.63
C TYR A 139 -20.24 -8.44 9.43
N GLY A 140 -19.14 -7.69 9.46
CA GLY A 140 -19.12 -6.38 10.07
C GLY A 140 -18.09 -6.16 11.18
N VAL A 141 -17.18 -7.11 11.43
CA VAL A 141 -16.15 -6.94 12.48
C VAL A 141 -15.17 -5.85 12.10
N GLY A 142 -14.46 -5.31 13.10
CA GLY A 142 -13.46 -4.28 12.91
C GLY A 142 -12.18 -4.79 12.26
N LEU A 143 -11.44 -3.86 11.67
CA LEU A 143 -10.13 -4.10 11.09
C LEU A 143 -9.13 -3.13 11.72
N ALA A 144 -8.02 -3.66 12.21
CA ALA A 144 -6.89 -2.87 12.70
C ALA A 144 -5.76 -2.91 11.68
N VAL A 145 -4.97 -1.84 11.64
CA VAL A 145 -3.81 -1.72 10.78
C VAL A 145 -2.68 -1.13 11.61
N GLY A 146 -1.46 -1.64 11.43
CA GLY A 146 -0.34 -1.14 12.19
C GLY A 146 1.01 -1.46 11.59
N VAL A 147 2.03 -0.99 12.25
CA VAL A 147 3.43 -1.25 11.94
C VAL A 147 4.17 -1.60 13.23
N ASP A 148 5.05 -2.60 13.13
CA ASP A 148 5.74 -3.18 14.26
C ASP A 148 7.24 -3.33 13.95
N HIS A 149 7.88 -2.21 13.62
CA HIS A 149 9.32 -2.15 13.42
C HIS A 149 9.98 -1.66 14.72
N PRO A 150 11.17 -2.14 15.09
CA PRO A 150 11.86 -1.68 16.31
C PRO A 150 12.05 -0.17 16.42
N ARG A 151 12.13 0.51 15.28
CA ARG A 151 12.33 1.97 15.20
C ARG A 151 11.06 2.75 14.82
N TYR A 152 9.95 2.06 14.54
CA TYR A 152 8.71 2.74 14.13
C TYR A 152 7.52 1.86 14.49
N LYS A 153 6.76 2.28 15.48
CA LYS A 153 5.57 1.55 15.95
C LYS A 153 4.38 2.48 15.96
N ALA A 154 3.31 2.06 15.32
CA ALA A 154 2.04 2.77 15.31
C ALA A 154 0.92 1.79 14.95
N ALA A 155 -0.29 2.09 15.39
CA ALA A 155 -1.46 1.27 15.05
C ALA A 155 -2.73 2.10 15.13
N ILE A 156 -3.70 1.72 14.31
CA ILE A 156 -5.07 2.24 14.37
C ILE A 156 -6.00 1.04 14.55
N ASN A 157 -6.75 1.03 15.66
CA ASN A 157 -7.63 -0.09 15.99
C ASN A 157 -8.93 0.44 16.62
N PRO A 158 -10.07 0.36 15.94
CA PRO A 158 -10.23 0.00 14.54
C PRO A 158 -9.91 1.17 13.60
N ILE A 159 -9.71 0.86 12.32
CA ILE A 159 -9.60 1.90 11.29
C ILE A 159 -10.96 2.59 11.10
N PRO A 160 -10.98 3.82 10.55
CA PRO A 160 -12.24 4.51 10.29
C PRO A 160 -13.21 3.67 9.45
N GLN A 161 -14.49 3.76 9.76
CA GLN A 161 -15.54 2.97 9.11
C GLN A 161 -15.60 3.21 7.60
N THR A 162 -15.34 4.44 7.16
CA THR A 162 -15.32 4.78 5.74
C THR A 162 -14.24 4.02 4.99
N VAL A 163 -13.05 3.90 5.59
CA VAL A 163 -11.93 3.13 5.00
C VAL A 163 -12.27 1.65 5.01
N ARG A 164 -12.71 1.14 6.16
CA ARG A 164 -13.12 -0.26 6.30
C ARG A 164 -14.14 -0.68 5.23
N ASN A 165 -15.18 0.12 5.06
CA ASN A 165 -16.23 -0.16 4.10
C ASN A 165 -15.71 -0.18 2.66
N ALA A 166 -14.79 0.72 2.32
CA ALA A 166 -14.16 0.74 1.01
C ALA A 166 -13.37 -0.55 0.76
N LEU A 167 -12.61 -1.02 1.76
CA LEU A 167 -11.81 -2.25 1.64
C LEU A 167 -12.69 -3.50 1.55
N VAL A 168 -13.75 -3.57 2.35
CA VAL A 168 -14.68 -4.71 2.31
C VAL A 168 -15.40 -4.81 0.97
N ALA A 169 -15.70 -3.68 0.35
CA ALA A 169 -16.33 -3.65 -0.96
C ALA A 169 -15.48 -4.31 -2.06
N ASP A 170 -14.16 -4.37 -1.89
CA ASP A 170 -13.24 -5.01 -2.83
C ASP A 170 -13.22 -6.55 -2.71
N LEU A 171 -13.74 -7.09 -1.62
CA LEU A 171 -13.72 -8.53 -1.35
C LEU A 171 -14.84 -9.26 -2.09
N LYS A 172 -14.49 -10.39 -2.67
CA LYS A 172 -15.44 -11.23 -3.42
C LYS A 172 -15.87 -12.48 -2.68
#